data_0fb587b4b5cae89601665c43d79be564
#
_entry.id   0fb587b4b5cae89601665c43d79be564
#
_cell.length_a   1.000
_cell.length_b   1.000
_cell.length_c   1.000
_cell.angle_alpha   90.00
_cell.angle_beta   90.00
_cell.angle_gamma   90.00
#
_symmetry.space_group_name_H-M   'P 1'
#
loop_
_entity.id
_entity.type
_entity.pdbx_description
1 polymer ?
#
loop_
_entity_poly.entity_id
_entity_poly.type
_entity_poly.pdbx_seq_one_letter_code
_entity_poly.pdbx_strand_id
1 'polypeptide(L)'
;ESGKYLQSLESVIDQDTTDYMIHSYRMQFTSNHDENSWQNSAVNIFGDALDVCTILNYTIPGMPLIYNGQEVGSKKMLKFFAKDIIDWKKSPYRQFYTKLNNLKRNNLAIWNGEYGGNFQRILNSRDNYVYTFKRRKIRDKVMVMANLSGEKQKFNLRLNIPNGEFTDIFTGEKVTFNNIDEFELGPWGYKVFEQKRN
;
A
#
# COMPACT_ATOMS: atom_id res chain seq x y z
N GLU A 1 -17.18 11.86 4.18
CA GLU A 1 -15.78 12.12 4.65
C GLU A 1 -14.73 11.32 3.87
N SER A 2 -14.97 10.06 3.47
CA SER A 2 -14.02 9.22 2.74
C SER A 2 -13.53 9.80 1.39
N GLY A 3 -14.42 10.42 0.61
CA GLY A 3 -14.03 11.05 -0.66
C GLY A 3 -12.99 12.16 -0.53
N LYS A 4 -12.93 12.83 0.61
CA LYS A 4 -11.95 13.88 0.91
C LYS A 4 -10.54 13.32 1.12
N TYR A 5 -10.42 12.13 1.72
CA TYR A 5 -9.11 11.47 1.92
C TYR A 5 -8.51 10.98 0.60
N LEU A 6 -9.34 10.50 -0.31
CA LEU A 6 -8.89 10.07 -1.64
C LEU A 6 -8.37 11.23 -2.48
N GLN A 7 -9.06 12.37 -2.48
CA GLN A 7 -8.59 13.58 -3.16
C GLN A 7 -7.26 14.08 -2.59
N SER A 8 -7.10 14.01 -1.27
CA SER A 8 -5.83 14.38 -0.62
C SER A 8 -4.70 13.44 -1.01
N LEU A 9 -4.95 12.12 -1.09
CA LEU A 9 -3.95 11.15 -1.54
C LEU A 9 -3.53 11.39 -2.99
N GLU A 10 -4.49 11.63 -3.89
CA GLU A 10 -4.21 11.93 -5.30
C GLU A 10 -3.38 13.22 -5.43
N SER A 11 -3.76 14.28 -4.71
CA SER A 11 -3.03 15.54 -4.69
C SER A 11 -1.56 15.36 -4.26
N VAL A 12 -1.29 14.54 -3.25
CA VAL A 12 0.08 14.26 -2.79
C VAL A 12 0.86 13.47 -3.85
N ILE A 13 0.26 12.48 -4.50
CA ILE A 13 0.93 11.69 -5.54
C ILE A 13 1.25 12.57 -6.77
N ASP A 14 0.32 13.42 -7.18
CA ASP A 14 0.50 14.34 -8.31
C ASP A 14 1.59 15.38 -7.99
N GLN A 15 1.59 15.93 -6.79
CA GLN A 15 2.60 16.87 -6.34
C GLN A 15 4.00 16.24 -6.32
N ASP A 16 4.12 14.98 -5.89
CA ASP A 16 5.40 14.27 -5.89
C ASP A 16 5.98 14.10 -7.30
N THR A 17 5.13 13.97 -8.32
CA THR A 17 5.59 13.84 -9.71
C THR A 17 6.01 15.17 -10.34
N THR A 18 5.55 16.29 -9.80
CA THR A 18 5.84 17.65 -10.33
C THR A 18 6.94 18.38 -9.59
N ASP A 19 7.02 18.23 -8.27
CA ASP A 19 7.88 19.06 -7.41
C ASP A 19 9.27 18.43 -7.16
N TYR A 20 9.42 17.13 -7.39
CA TYR A 20 10.70 16.45 -7.15
C TYR A 20 11.47 16.21 -8.44
N MET A 21 12.79 16.34 -8.35
CA MET A 21 13.67 15.98 -9.45
C MET A 21 13.48 14.50 -9.85
N ILE A 22 13.72 14.17 -11.12
CA ILE A 22 13.54 12.83 -11.70
C ILE A 22 14.19 11.71 -10.87
N HIS A 23 15.28 12.02 -10.16
CA HIS A 23 16.02 11.04 -9.34
C HIS A 23 15.62 11.04 -7.86
N SER A 24 14.67 11.88 -7.45
CA SER A 24 14.22 12.00 -6.08
C SER A 24 12.94 11.20 -5.83
N TYR A 25 12.76 10.74 -4.62
CA TYR A 25 11.54 10.08 -4.16
C TYR A 25 11.39 10.22 -2.65
N ARG A 26 10.16 10.32 -2.18
CA ARG A 26 9.88 10.44 -0.75
C ARG A 26 10.12 9.13 -0.02
N MET A 27 10.62 9.22 1.20
CA MET A 27 10.46 8.18 2.20
C MET A 27 9.04 8.25 2.76
N GLN A 28 8.36 7.12 2.78
CA GLN A 28 6.98 6.99 3.22
C GLN A 28 6.91 6.03 4.41
N PHE A 29 6.00 6.29 5.34
CA PHE A 29 5.88 5.50 6.55
C PHE A 29 4.46 5.57 7.14
N THR A 30 4.10 4.55 7.89
CA THR A 30 2.97 4.59 8.82
C THR A 30 3.42 4.94 10.24
N SER A 31 4.72 4.88 10.52
CA SER A 31 5.34 5.37 11.75
C SER A 31 6.84 5.58 11.53
N ASN A 32 7.44 6.43 12.36
CA ASN A 32 8.88 6.63 12.51
C ASN A 32 9.20 6.92 13.98
N HIS A 33 10.45 7.27 14.30
CA HIS A 33 10.88 7.52 15.67
C HIS A 33 10.16 8.72 16.32
N ASP A 34 9.86 9.75 15.54
CA ASP A 34 9.12 10.91 16.03
C ASP A 34 7.65 10.58 16.24
N GLU A 35 6.97 10.07 15.21
CA GLU A 35 5.55 9.75 15.27
C GLU A 35 5.25 8.74 16.38
N ASN A 36 6.04 7.67 16.49
CA ASN A 36 5.83 6.67 17.53
C ASN A 36 6.01 7.24 18.93
N SER A 37 7.05 8.07 19.13
CA SER A 37 7.40 8.56 20.47
C SER A 37 6.54 9.75 20.93
N TRP A 38 6.07 10.58 20.00
CA TRP A 38 5.35 11.81 20.32
C TRP A 38 3.84 11.71 20.08
N GLN A 39 3.41 10.88 19.15
CA GLN A 39 1.98 10.72 18.85
C GLN A 39 1.43 9.42 19.42
N ASN A 40 1.76 8.29 18.81
CA ASN A 40 1.43 6.93 19.29
C ASN A 40 2.06 5.87 18.37
N SER A 41 1.91 4.59 18.74
CA SER A 41 2.24 3.49 17.82
C SER A 41 1.33 3.50 16.58
N ALA A 42 1.82 3.02 15.44
CA ALA A 42 1.02 2.90 14.21
C ALA A 42 -0.27 2.11 14.42
N VAL A 43 -0.22 1.04 15.24
CA VAL A 43 -1.40 0.23 15.58
C VAL A 43 -2.49 1.07 16.26
N ASN A 44 -2.11 1.96 17.17
CA ASN A 44 -3.07 2.79 17.90
C ASN A 44 -3.58 3.97 17.07
N ILE A 45 -2.74 4.52 16.17
CA ILE A 45 -3.13 5.64 15.28
C ILE A 45 -4.10 5.17 14.20
N PHE A 46 -3.77 4.09 13.50
CA PHE A 46 -4.53 3.64 12.32
C PHE A 46 -5.60 2.61 12.64
N GLY A 47 -5.51 1.90 13.79
CA GLY A 47 -6.46 0.85 14.13
C GLY A 47 -6.64 -0.16 13.00
N ASP A 48 -7.87 -0.42 12.59
CA ASP A 48 -8.21 -1.37 11.53
C ASP A 48 -7.72 -0.94 10.13
N ALA A 49 -7.41 0.34 9.93
CA ALA A 49 -6.88 0.86 8.68
C ALA A 49 -5.36 0.64 8.52
N LEU A 50 -4.65 0.13 9.53
CA LEU A 50 -3.19 0.02 9.50
C LEU A 50 -2.68 -0.79 8.31
N ASP A 51 -3.31 -1.92 8.03
CA ASP A 51 -2.87 -2.81 6.95
C ASP A 51 -3.01 -2.14 5.58
N VAL A 52 -4.15 -1.55 5.28
CA VAL A 52 -4.38 -0.87 4.00
C VAL A 52 -3.47 0.36 3.84
N CYS A 53 -3.21 1.11 4.91
CA CYS A 53 -2.25 2.22 4.89
C CYS A 53 -0.82 1.72 4.65
N THR A 54 -0.45 0.59 5.25
CA THR A 54 0.85 -0.05 4.99
C THR A 54 0.96 -0.54 3.53
N ILE A 55 -0.09 -1.12 2.97
CA ILE A 55 -0.15 -1.51 1.55
C ILE A 55 0.11 -0.30 0.65
N LEU A 56 -0.58 0.81 0.89
CA LEU A 56 -0.37 2.05 0.11
C LEU A 56 1.07 2.55 0.25
N ASN A 57 1.61 2.57 1.48
CA ASN A 57 2.98 2.97 1.76
C ASN A 57 4.02 2.18 0.94
N TYR A 58 3.77 0.89 0.67
CA TYR A 58 4.66 0.04 -0.12
C TYR A 58 4.48 0.16 -1.63
N THR A 59 3.30 0.53 -2.09
CA THR A 59 2.88 0.33 -3.48
C THR A 59 2.73 1.61 -4.29
N ILE A 60 2.43 2.75 -3.65
CA ILE A 60 2.50 4.06 -4.31
C ILE A 60 3.96 4.44 -4.62
N PRO A 61 4.23 5.45 -5.48
CA PRO A 61 5.59 5.93 -5.72
C PRO A 61 6.26 6.41 -4.43
N GLY A 62 7.46 5.88 -4.12
CA GLY A 62 8.22 6.24 -2.92
C GLY A 62 8.94 5.06 -2.27
N MET A 63 9.65 5.34 -1.20
CA MET A 63 10.45 4.38 -0.44
C MET A 63 9.79 4.10 0.92
N PRO A 64 9.27 2.88 1.16
CA PRO A 64 8.66 2.55 2.43
C PRO A 64 9.70 2.42 3.54
N LEU A 65 9.37 2.95 4.71
CA LEU A 65 10.08 2.74 5.97
C LEU A 65 9.26 1.83 6.88
N ILE A 66 9.91 0.87 7.51
CA ILE A 66 9.37 0.10 8.64
C ILE A 66 10.08 0.58 9.89
N TYR A 67 9.34 1.12 10.85
CA TYR A 67 9.89 1.47 12.15
C TYR A 67 9.90 0.27 13.10
N ASN A 68 10.86 0.26 14.01
CA ASN A 68 11.07 -0.81 14.98
C ASN A 68 9.79 -1.19 15.72
N GLY A 69 9.46 -2.49 15.71
CA GLY A 69 8.29 -3.06 16.38
C GLY A 69 7.03 -3.16 15.53
N GLN A 70 6.98 -2.54 14.34
CA GLN A 70 5.84 -2.70 13.44
C GLN A 70 5.67 -4.16 12.99
N GLU A 71 6.78 -4.87 12.74
CA GLU A 71 6.79 -6.28 12.32
C GLU A 71 6.30 -7.26 13.41
N VAL A 72 6.11 -6.79 14.62
CA VAL A 72 5.47 -7.56 15.71
C VAL A 72 4.15 -6.96 16.16
N GLY A 73 3.67 -5.92 15.50
CA GLY A 73 2.42 -5.23 15.84
C GLY A 73 2.48 -4.56 17.22
N SER A 74 3.63 -3.95 17.55
CA SER A 74 3.82 -3.29 18.84
C SER A 74 2.85 -2.11 18.99
N LYS A 75 2.15 -2.08 20.11
CA LYS A 75 1.28 -0.96 20.51
C LYS A 75 2.01 0.05 21.41
N LYS A 76 3.31 -0.16 21.63
CA LYS A 76 4.08 0.64 22.57
C LYS A 76 4.60 1.92 21.93
N MET A 77 4.43 3.03 22.63
CA MET A 77 5.20 4.25 22.40
C MET A 77 6.61 4.05 22.95
N LEU A 78 7.60 4.09 22.08
CA LEU A 78 9.00 3.96 22.50
C LEU A 78 9.52 5.28 23.06
N LYS A 79 10.32 5.21 24.11
CA LYS A 79 10.96 6.38 24.70
C LYS A 79 11.97 6.98 23.75
N PHE A 80 11.85 8.29 23.47
CA PHE A 80 12.72 8.96 22.49
C PHE A 80 14.16 9.10 22.99
N PHE A 81 14.34 9.52 24.25
CA PHE A 81 15.67 9.84 24.82
C PHE A 81 16.23 8.76 25.74
N ALA A 82 15.65 7.59 25.79
CA ALA A 82 16.10 6.52 26.67
C ALA A 82 16.04 5.16 25.97
N LYS A 83 16.89 4.24 26.44
CA LYS A 83 16.80 2.85 26.02
C LYS A 83 15.42 2.30 26.37
N ASP A 84 14.75 1.69 25.40
CA ASP A 84 13.49 1.03 25.61
C ASP A 84 13.49 -0.36 24.96
N ILE A 85 12.62 -1.24 25.44
CA ILE A 85 12.56 -2.64 25.02
C ILE A 85 11.30 -2.88 24.21
N ILE A 86 11.48 -3.51 23.05
CA ILE A 86 10.40 -4.04 22.21
C ILE A 86 10.19 -5.51 22.57
N ASP A 87 8.94 -5.89 22.77
CA ASP A 87 8.56 -7.28 22.97
C ASP A 87 8.51 -8.02 21.63
N TRP A 88 9.62 -8.66 21.29
CA TRP A 88 9.83 -9.40 20.04
C TRP A 88 9.13 -10.75 20.08
N LYS A 89 7.83 -10.75 19.97
CA LYS A 89 7.00 -11.96 19.94
C LYS A 89 6.64 -12.41 18.54
N LYS A 90 6.14 -13.64 18.43
CA LYS A 90 5.57 -14.18 17.21
C LYS A 90 4.34 -13.35 16.83
N SER A 91 4.27 -12.87 15.56
CA SER A 91 3.20 -12.02 15.08
C SER A 91 2.90 -12.29 13.62
N PRO A 92 1.63 -12.20 13.17
CA PRO A 92 1.25 -12.27 11.77
C PRO A 92 1.85 -11.12 10.94
N TYR A 93 2.12 -9.97 11.55
CA TYR A 93 2.75 -8.82 10.87
C TYR A 93 4.11 -9.15 10.26
N ARG A 94 4.88 -10.05 10.87
CA ARG A 94 6.17 -10.48 10.29
C ARG A 94 5.97 -11.09 8.90
N GLN A 95 4.99 -11.98 8.75
CA GLN A 95 4.69 -12.58 7.45
C GLN A 95 4.12 -11.56 6.47
N PHE A 96 3.27 -10.65 6.93
CA PHE A 96 2.72 -9.56 6.15
C PHE A 96 3.82 -8.68 5.54
N TYR A 97 4.74 -8.16 6.37
CA TYR A 97 5.88 -7.37 5.90
C TYR A 97 6.84 -8.16 5.03
N THR A 98 7.04 -9.46 5.31
CA THR A 98 7.87 -10.32 4.46
C THR A 98 7.33 -10.40 3.04
N LYS A 99 6.02 -10.56 2.85
CA LYS A 99 5.38 -10.57 1.52
C LYS A 99 5.55 -9.23 0.81
N LEU A 100 5.34 -8.12 1.51
CA LEU A 100 5.52 -6.78 0.95
C LEU A 100 6.99 -6.49 0.59
N ASN A 101 7.93 -6.85 1.43
CA ASN A 101 9.36 -6.71 1.16
C ASN A 101 9.80 -7.55 -0.05
N ASN A 102 9.28 -8.77 -0.17
CA ASN A 102 9.55 -9.62 -1.32
C ASN A 102 8.98 -9.02 -2.61
N LEU A 103 7.75 -8.49 -2.57
CA LEU A 103 7.17 -7.77 -3.69
C LEU A 103 8.03 -6.56 -4.07
N LYS A 104 8.39 -5.71 -3.10
CA LYS A 104 9.21 -4.51 -3.32
C LYS A 104 10.58 -4.82 -3.91
N ARG A 105 11.22 -5.91 -3.47
CA ARG A 105 12.53 -6.34 -3.96
C ARG A 105 12.48 -6.92 -5.37
N ASN A 106 11.47 -7.71 -5.68
CA ASN A 106 11.47 -8.60 -6.83
C ASN A 106 10.58 -8.14 -7.99
N ASN A 107 9.82 -7.04 -7.85
CA ASN A 107 8.94 -6.53 -8.89
C ASN A 107 9.32 -5.08 -9.23
N LEU A 108 9.88 -4.87 -10.43
CA LEU A 108 10.37 -3.56 -10.87
C LEU A 108 9.27 -2.50 -10.90
N ALA A 109 8.01 -2.91 -11.05
CA ALA A 109 6.90 -1.96 -11.13
C ALA A 109 6.81 -1.05 -9.90
N ILE A 110 7.18 -1.54 -8.71
CA ILE A 110 7.11 -0.76 -7.48
C ILE A 110 8.48 -0.30 -6.94
N TRP A 111 9.53 -0.39 -7.74
CA TRP A 111 10.80 0.21 -7.37
C TRP A 111 10.68 1.74 -7.27
N ASN A 112 11.73 2.39 -6.77
CA ASN A 112 11.73 3.82 -6.46
C ASN A 112 12.24 4.67 -7.63
N GLY A 113 11.76 5.91 -7.71
CA GLY A 113 12.21 6.91 -8.68
C GLY A 113 12.18 6.38 -10.12
N GLU A 114 13.19 6.69 -10.90
CA GLU A 114 13.34 6.29 -12.30
C GLU A 114 13.42 4.77 -12.52
N TYR A 115 13.82 4.01 -11.50
CA TYR A 115 13.89 2.54 -11.55
C TYR A 115 12.52 1.88 -11.40
N GLY A 116 11.55 2.61 -10.85
CA GLY A 116 10.18 2.16 -10.67
C GLY A 116 9.31 2.28 -11.91
N GLY A 117 8.10 1.75 -11.82
CA GLY A 117 7.10 1.77 -12.87
C GLY A 117 6.17 2.98 -12.80
N ASN A 118 5.62 3.33 -13.95
CA ASN A 118 4.61 4.38 -14.04
C ASN A 118 3.39 4.03 -13.18
N PHE A 119 2.93 5.02 -12.44
CA PHE A 119 1.69 4.96 -11.66
C PHE A 119 0.49 5.32 -12.54
N GLN A 120 -0.57 4.55 -12.48
CA GLN A 120 -1.80 4.82 -13.22
C GLN A 120 -3.04 4.43 -12.40
N ARG A 121 -3.94 5.38 -12.22
CA ARG A 121 -5.26 5.10 -11.63
C ARG A 121 -6.06 4.15 -12.50
N ILE A 122 -6.79 3.26 -11.85
CA ILE A 122 -7.83 2.42 -12.43
C ILE A 122 -9.15 2.94 -11.87
N LEU A 123 -10.04 3.45 -12.70
CA LEU A 123 -11.33 3.93 -12.23
C LEU A 123 -12.27 2.75 -11.93
N ASN A 124 -13.08 2.91 -10.91
CA ASN A 124 -14.07 1.91 -10.49
C ASN A 124 -15.44 2.53 -10.17
N SER A 125 -16.44 1.72 -9.88
CA SER A 125 -17.80 2.21 -9.59
C SER A 125 -17.95 2.81 -8.17
N ARG A 126 -16.92 2.73 -7.34
CA ARG A 126 -16.87 3.23 -5.96
C ARG A 126 -15.64 4.08 -5.70
N ASP A 127 -15.22 4.90 -6.67
CA ASP A 127 -14.00 5.73 -6.61
C ASP A 127 -13.92 6.67 -5.39
N ASN A 128 -15.05 6.97 -4.73
CA ASN A 128 -15.06 7.76 -3.49
C ASN A 128 -14.64 6.95 -2.24
N TYR A 129 -14.56 5.63 -2.33
CA TYR A 129 -14.28 4.73 -1.20
C TYR A 129 -13.16 3.76 -1.51
N VAL A 130 -13.04 3.32 -2.75
CA VAL A 130 -12.08 2.31 -3.17
C VAL A 130 -11.02 2.93 -4.07
N TYR A 131 -9.79 2.89 -3.63
CA TYR A 131 -8.65 3.36 -4.39
C TYR A 131 -8.04 2.21 -5.18
N THR A 132 -8.13 2.27 -6.51
CA THR A 132 -7.57 1.25 -7.40
C THR A 132 -6.54 1.87 -8.34
N PHE A 133 -5.38 1.21 -8.46
CA PHE A 133 -4.31 1.67 -9.34
C PHE A 133 -3.42 0.51 -9.78
N LYS A 134 -2.61 0.77 -10.79
CA LYS A 134 -1.55 -0.13 -11.22
C LYS A 134 -0.23 0.62 -11.38
N ARG A 135 0.85 -0.13 -11.23
CA ARG A 135 2.20 0.30 -11.62
C ARG A 135 2.75 -0.70 -12.63
N ARG A 136 3.51 -0.19 -13.60
CA ARG A 136 4.09 -1.02 -14.64
C ARG A 136 5.51 -0.57 -14.98
N LYS A 137 6.44 -1.51 -15.01
CA LYS A 137 7.80 -1.34 -15.54
C LYS A 137 8.15 -2.52 -16.43
N ILE A 138 8.36 -2.25 -17.73
CA ILE A 138 8.63 -3.29 -18.73
C ILE A 138 7.50 -4.34 -18.74
N ARG A 139 7.76 -5.56 -18.23
CA ARG A 139 6.78 -6.65 -18.12
C ARG A 139 6.22 -6.83 -16.70
N ASP A 140 6.90 -6.26 -15.72
CA ASP A 140 6.45 -6.32 -14.32
C ASP A 140 5.26 -5.39 -14.10
N LYS A 141 4.24 -5.90 -13.44
CA LYS A 141 3.06 -5.13 -13.07
C LYS A 141 2.66 -5.42 -11.64
N VAL A 142 2.16 -4.42 -10.96
CA VAL A 142 1.48 -4.53 -9.67
C VAL A 142 0.15 -3.81 -9.79
N MET A 143 -0.92 -4.43 -9.32
CA MET A 143 -2.25 -3.83 -9.20
C MET A 143 -2.69 -3.87 -7.75
N VAL A 144 -3.28 -2.78 -7.29
CA VAL A 144 -3.77 -2.63 -5.91
C VAL A 144 -5.22 -2.20 -5.93
N MET A 145 -6.00 -2.82 -5.06
CA MET A 145 -7.35 -2.41 -4.69
C MET A 145 -7.36 -2.16 -3.18
N ALA A 146 -7.75 -0.97 -2.76
CA ALA A 146 -7.74 -0.54 -1.36
C ALA A 146 -9.07 0.12 -1.00
N ASN A 147 -9.83 -0.48 -0.10
CA ASN A 147 -11.01 0.13 0.49
C ASN A 147 -10.58 1.08 1.62
N LEU A 148 -10.75 2.38 1.43
CA LEU A 148 -10.41 3.42 2.39
C LEU A 148 -11.62 3.87 3.20
N SER A 149 -12.50 2.92 3.51
CA SER A 149 -13.68 3.15 4.34
C SER A 149 -13.91 2.03 5.35
N GLY A 150 -14.59 2.36 6.44
CA GLY A 150 -15.00 1.39 7.46
C GLY A 150 -16.19 0.52 7.07
N GLU A 151 -16.59 0.53 5.81
CA GLU A 151 -17.73 -0.23 5.30
C GLU A 151 -17.30 -1.17 4.17
N LYS A 152 -18.03 -2.27 4.02
CA LYS A 152 -17.88 -3.18 2.89
C LYS A 152 -18.23 -2.47 1.58
N GLN A 153 -17.39 -2.66 0.56
CA GLN A 153 -17.60 -2.10 -0.77
C GLN A 153 -17.68 -3.21 -1.82
N LYS A 154 -18.70 -3.10 -2.69
CA LYS A 154 -18.80 -3.86 -3.93
C LYS A 154 -18.63 -2.92 -5.11
N PHE A 155 -17.78 -3.27 -6.06
CA PHE A 155 -17.43 -2.40 -7.18
C PHE A 155 -16.99 -3.18 -8.40
N ASN A 156 -17.09 -2.52 -9.56
CA ASN A 156 -16.56 -3.00 -10.83
C ASN A 156 -15.47 -2.04 -11.31
N LEU A 157 -14.46 -2.58 -12.00
CA LEU A 157 -13.45 -1.76 -12.68
C LEU A 157 -14.04 -1.15 -13.94
N ARG A 158 -13.62 0.09 -14.28
CA ARG A 158 -14.19 0.84 -15.42
C ARG A 158 -13.16 1.19 -16.50
N LEU A 159 -12.06 1.80 -16.11
CA LEU A 159 -11.03 2.28 -17.04
C LEU A 159 -9.65 1.82 -16.62
N ASN A 160 -8.75 1.68 -17.59
CA ASN A 160 -7.35 1.30 -17.40
C ASN A 160 -7.15 -0.09 -16.82
N ILE A 161 -8.12 -0.99 -16.98
CA ILE A 161 -8.06 -2.37 -16.47
C ILE A 161 -6.80 -3.05 -17.00
N PRO A 162 -5.99 -3.66 -16.15
CA PRO A 162 -4.80 -4.35 -16.62
C PRO A 162 -5.16 -5.68 -17.28
N ASN A 163 -4.48 -6.02 -18.35
CA ASN A 163 -4.62 -7.29 -19.04
C ASN A 163 -3.55 -8.30 -18.60
N GLY A 164 -3.87 -9.59 -18.77
CA GLY A 164 -3.03 -10.71 -18.41
C GLY A 164 -3.41 -11.35 -17.06
N GLU A 165 -2.76 -12.46 -16.76
CA GLU A 165 -2.94 -13.20 -15.50
C GLU A 165 -2.08 -12.57 -14.41
N PHE A 166 -2.67 -12.33 -13.27
CA PHE A 166 -2.04 -11.81 -12.05
C PHE A 166 -2.14 -12.83 -10.92
N THR A 167 -1.26 -12.73 -9.95
CA THR A 167 -1.29 -13.54 -8.73
C THR A 167 -1.49 -12.62 -7.52
N ASP A 168 -2.48 -12.90 -6.68
CA ASP A 168 -2.64 -12.24 -5.38
C ASP A 168 -1.47 -12.64 -4.47
N ILE A 169 -0.70 -11.66 -3.98
CA ILE A 169 0.51 -11.93 -3.21
C ILE A 169 0.24 -12.52 -1.82
N PHE A 170 -0.98 -12.35 -1.30
CA PHE A 170 -1.37 -12.85 0.02
C PHE A 170 -1.97 -14.25 -0.04
N THR A 171 -2.78 -14.53 -1.04
CA THR A 171 -3.48 -15.83 -1.18
C THR A 171 -2.79 -16.79 -2.17
N GLY A 172 -2.07 -16.27 -3.15
CA GLY A 172 -1.52 -17.04 -4.27
C GLY A 172 -2.54 -17.35 -5.38
N GLU A 173 -3.76 -16.82 -5.25
CA GLU A 173 -4.82 -16.99 -6.24
C GLU A 173 -4.47 -16.27 -7.55
N LYS A 174 -4.75 -16.94 -8.69
CA LYS A 174 -4.57 -16.38 -10.03
C LYS A 174 -5.85 -15.73 -10.51
N VAL A 175 -5.74 -14.52 -11.03
CA VAL A 175 -6.86 -13.68 -11.47
C VAL A 175 -6.56 -13.02 -12.81
N THR A 176 -7.55 -12.98 -13.69
CA THR A 176 -7.59 -12.08 -14.85
C THR A 176 -8.72 -11.08 -14.65
N PHE A 177 -8.52 -9.83 -15.06
CA PHE A 177 -9.46 -8.75 -14.80
C PHE A 177 -10.29 -8.43 -16.04
N ASN A 178 -11.61 -8.30 -15.86
CA ASN A 178 -12.55 -7.86 -16.87
C ASN A 178 -13.41 -6.70 -16.33
N ASN A 179 -14.00 -5.92 -17.21
CA ASN A 179 -14.87 -4.80 -16.83
C ASN A 179 -16.24 -5.21 -16.26
N ILE A 180 -16.60 -6.47 -16.43
CA ILE A 180 -17.86 -7.05 -15.92
C ILE A 180 -17.69 -7.71 -14.55
N ASP A 181 -16.44 -7.94 -14.11
CA ASP A 181 -16.20 -8.60 -12.82
C ASP A 181 -16.59 -7.67 -11.68
N GLU A 182 -17.36 -8.20 -10.74
CA GLU A 182 -17.66 -7.54 -9.47
C GLU A 182 -16.63 -7.97 -8.42
N PHE A 183 -16.04 -7.01 -7.76
CA PHE A 183 -15.11 -7.20 -6.65
C PHE A 183 -15.76 -6.78 -5.35
N GLU A 184 -15.38 -7.46 -4.26
CA GLU A 184 -15.82 -7.12 -2.92
C GLU A 184 -14.60 -6.97 -2.01
N LEU A 185 -14.58 -5.88 -1.22
CA LEU A 185 -13.62 -5.63 -0.16
C LEU A 185 -14.37 -5.34 1.14
N GLY A 186 -13.99 -6.01 2.22
CA GLY A 186 -14.48 -5.68 3.56
C GLY A 186 -14.02 -4.28 4.02
N PRO A 187 -14.44 -3.84 5.21
CA PRO A 187 -13.95 -2.60 5.83
C PRO A 187 -12.41 -2.57 5.85
N TRP A 188 -11.80 -1.48 5.34
CA TRP A 188 -10.34 -1.30 5.25
C TRP A 188 -9.63 -2.44 4.50
N GLY A 189 -10.39 -3.23 3.73
CA GLY A 189 -9.90 -4.38 2.99
C GLY A 189 -9.03 -3.98 1.80
N TYR A 190 -8.16 -4.88 1.40
CA TYR A 190 -7.25 -4.67 0.28
C TYR A 190 -7.01 -5.96 -0.51
N LYS A 191 -6.54 -5.79 -1.74
CA LYS A 191 -5.95 -6.85 -2.57
C LYS A 191 -4.73 -6.28 -3.28
N VAL A 192 -3.68 -7.08 -3.37
CA VAL A 192 -2.44 -6.73 -4.07
C VAL A 192 -2.09 -7.87 -5.01
N PHE A 193 -2.05 -7.55 -6.28
CA PHE A 193 -1.78 -8.50 -7.34
C PHE A 193 -0.47 -8.18 -8.03
N GLU A 194 0.31 -9.19 -8.34
CA GLU A 194 1.51 -9.04 -9.14
C GLU A 194 1.44 -9.86 -10.44
N GLN A 195 2.09 -9.34 -11.48
CA GLN A 195 2.49 -10.06 -12.67
C GLN A 195 3.99 -9.86 -12.84
N LYS A 196 4.73 -10.96 -12.85
CA LYS A 196 6.18 -10.95 -13.04
C LYS A 196 6.56 -11.32 -14.46
N ARG A 197 7.74 -10.90 -14.83
CA ARG A 197 8.45 -11.40 -16.00
C ARG A 197 8.77 -12.89 -15.77
N ASN A 198 8.30 -13.74 -16.67
CA ASN A 198 8.86 -15.09 -16.87
C ASN A 198 10.16 -15.00 -17.65
#